data_89d1af8ba74d42e975eb85328dec7d39
#
_entry.id   89d1af8ba74d42e975eb85328dec7d39
#
_cell.length_a   1.000
_cell.length_b   1.000
_cell.length_c   1.000
_cell.angle_alpha   90.00
_cell.angle_beta   90.00
_cell.angle_gamma   90.00
#
_symmetry.space_group_name_H-M   'P 1'
#
loop_
_entity.id
_entity.type
_entity.pdbx_description
1 polymer ?
#
loop_
_entity_poly.entity_id
_entity_poly.type
_entity_poly.pdbx_seq_one_letter_code
_entity_poly.pdbx_strand_id
1 'polypeptide(L)'
;VLELVIFSSLNGLLYGMLLFLLASGLTLIFSMMGVLNFAHASFYMLGAYFGYQISRYVGYWPGLVLAPILVGFAGALIERFGLRTVHKFGHVAELLFTFGLAFIIEEGVQMIWGKVAVDYRVPELLNVPAFTLFETTFPAFKMFMLVVSVATFVALLTLLTKTRVGLIIQAALSHPNTVGMLGHNVPLIFMMVFGFGCGLAALAGVIAGPALVTQPAMAASL
;
A
#
# COMPACT_ATOMS: atom_id res chain seq x y z
N VAL A 1 -4.13 -23.50 -26.23
CA VAL A 1 -2.81 -22.88 -25.98
C VAL A 1 -2.91 -21.35 -25.97
N LEU A 2 -3.51 -20.72 -26.99
CA LEU A 2 -3.64 -19.25 -27.08
C LEU A 2 -4.42 -18.67 -25.89
N GLU A 3 -5.54 -19.29 -25.51
CA GLU A 3 -6.37 -18.92 -24.37
C GLU A 3 -5.55 -18.95 -23.08
N LEU A 4 -4.83 -20.04 -22.82
CA LEU A 4 -3.97 -20.18 -21.63
C LEU A 4 -2.92 -19.06 -21.58
N VAL A 5 -2.28 -18.74 -22.70
CA VAL A 5 -1.27 -17.67 -22.78
C VAL A 5 -1.87 -16.31 -22.47
N ILE A 6 -3.05 -15.99 -23.03
CA ILE A 6 -3.73 -14.71 -22.79
C ILE A 6 -4.10 -14.55 -21.30
N PHE A 7 -4.79 -15.54 -20.72
CA PHE A 7 -5.23 -15.46 -19.32
C PHE A 7 -4.05 -15.50 -18.34
N SER A 8 -3.02 -16.28 -18.61
CA SER A 8 -1.79 -16.29 -17.80
C SER A 8 -1.07 -14.96 -17.86
N SER A 9 -0.99 -14.33 -19.03
CA SER A 9 -0.37 -13.02 -19.21
C SER A 9 -1.16 -11.93 -18.47
N LEU A 10 -2.49 -11.93 -18.56
CA LEU A 10 -3.35 -10.99 -17.83
C LEU A 10 -3.25 -11.16 -16.32
N ASN A 11 -3.26 -12.39 -15.82
CA ASN A 11 -3.07 -12.65 -14.41
C ASN A 11 -1.65 -12.24 -13.96
N GLY A 12 -0.63 -12.56 -14.74
CA GLY A 12 0.75 -12.15 -14.46
C GLY A 12 0.91 -10.62 -14.40
N LEU A 13 0.30 -9.90 -15.35
CA LEU A 13 0.29 -8.45 -15.36
C LEU A 13 -0.42 -7.89 -14.12
N LEU A 14 -1.57 -8.46 -13.73
CA LEU A 14 -2.32 -8.06 -12.54
C LEU A 14 -1.46 -8.21 -11.27
N TYR A 15 -0.86 -9.38 -11.07
CA TYR A 15 0.02 -9.60 -9.91
C TYR A 15 1.24 -8.67 -9.95
N GLY A 16 1.85 -8.48 -11.13
CA GLY A 16 2.95 -7.53 -11.29
C GLY A 16 2.57 -6.10 -10.92
N MET A 17 1.37 -5.65 -11.28
CA MET A 17 0.87 -4.32 -10.93
C MET A 17 0.53 -4.18 -9.43
N LEU A 18 0.03 -5.23 -8.78
CA LEU A 18 -0.17 -5.23 -7.33
C LEU A 18 1.17 -5.15 -6.57
N LEU A 19 2.15 -5.96 -6.99
CA LEU A 19 3.50 -5.89 -6.45
C LEU A 19 4.15 -4.53 -6.69
N PHE A 20 3.91 -3.92 -7.85
CA PHE A 20 4.35 -2.56 -8.13
C PHE A 20 3.76 -1.54 -7.13
N LEU A 21 2.45 -1.60 -6.84
CA LEU A 21 1.83 -0.70 -5.86
C LEU A 21 2.49 -0.83 -4.49
N LEU A 22 2.68 -2.05 -4.03
CA LEU A 22 3.34 -2.33 -2.76
C LEU A 22 4.78 -1.84 -2.77
N ALA A 23 5.56 -2.22 -3.78
CA ALA A 23 6.98 -1.87 -3.90
C ALA A 23 7.18 -0.35 -4.08
N SER A 24 6.30 0.36 -4.77
CA SER A 24 6.40 1.80 -4.96
C SER A 24 6.36 2.57 -3.63
N GLY A 25 5.46 2.17 -2.72
CA GLY A 25 5.41 2.74 -1.38
C GLY A 25 6.67 2.44 -0.57
N LEU A 26 7.16 1.19 -0.63
CA LEU A 26 8.41 0.79 0.03
C LEU A 26 9.62 1.55 -0.52
N THR A 27 9.70 1.72 -1.83
CA THR A 27 10.79 2.45 -2.50
C THR A 27 10.82 3.92 -2.08
N LEU A 28 9.65 4.57 -1.98
CA LEU A 28 9.57 5.95 -1.48
C LEU A 28 10.09 6.06 -0.05
N ILE A 29 9.67 5.17 0.84
CA ILE A 29 10.11 5.12 2.23
C ILE A 29 11.61 4.83 2.31
N PHE A 30 12.10 3.83 1.57
CA PHE A 30 13.50 3.46 1.54
C PHE A 30 14.39 4.61 1.03
N SER A 31 13.97 5.31 -0.02
CA SER A 31 14.70 6.48 -0.55
C SER A 31 14.85 7.59 0.49
N MET A 32 13.91 7.68 1.43
CA MET A 32 13.91 8.68 2.50
C MET A 32 14.79 8.29 3.68
N MET A 33 14.67 7.04 4.13
CA MET A 33 15.30 6.58 5.37
C MET A 33 16.64 5.88 5.14
N GLY A 34 16.88 5.39 3.92
CA GLY A 34 18.04 4.52 3.61
C GLY A 34 17.97 3.13 4.27
N VAL A 35 16.82 2.79 4.87
CA VAL A 35 16.59 1.54 5.59
C VAL A 35 15.28 0.91 5.16
N LEU A 36 15.26 -0.41 5.07
CA LEU A 36 14.05 -1.18 4.75
C LEU A 36 13.05 -1.11 5.91
N ASN A 37 11.81 -0.78 5.60
CA ASN A 37 10.71 -0.81 6.55
C ASN A 37 10.08 -2.20 6.58
N PHE A 38 10.43 -3.03 7.57
CA PHE A 38 9.84 -4.37 7.71
C PHE A 38 8.33 -4.37 8.00
N ALA A 39 7.80 -3.29 8.56
CA ALA A 39 6.36 -3.17 8.77
C ALA A 39 5.58 -2.86 7.48
N HIS A 40 6.24 -2.70 6.31
CA HIS A 40 5.56 -2.26 5.10
C HIS A 40 4.46 -3.23 4.64
N ALA A 41 4.72 -4.54 4.68
CA ALA A 41 3.74 -5.56 4.37
C ALA A 41 2.58 -5.60 5.39
N SER A 42 2.83 -5.19 6.65
CA SER A 42 1.77 -5.08 7.66
C SER A 42 0.80 -3.92 7.37
N PHE A 43 1.26 -2.84 6.73
CA PHE A 43 0.37 -1.76 6.26
C PHE A 43 -0.50 -2.22 5.08
N TYR A 44 -0.01 -3.08 4.21
CA TYR A 44 -0.83 -3.74 3.19
C TYR A 44 -1.94 -4.57 3.83
N MET A 45 -1.62 -5.40 4.83
CA MET A 45 -2.58 -6.16 5.60
C MET A 45 -3.61 -5.26 6.29
N LEU A 46 -3.16 -4.19 6.98
CA LEU A 46 -4.06 -3.21 7.60
C LEU A 46 -5.03 -2.58 6.58
N GLY A 47 -4.54 -2.29 5.38
CA GLY A 47 -5.38 -1.79 4.28
C GLY A 47 -6.51 -2.75 3.96
N ALA A 48 -6.22 -4.05 3.82
CA ALA A 48 -7.23 -5.08 3.56
C ALA A 48 -8.26 -5.18 4.70
N TYR A 49 -7.81 -5.19 5.96
CA TYR A 49 -8.72 -5.28 7.11
C TYR A 49 -9.55 -4.02 7.34
N PHE A 50 -8.98 -2.82 7.17
CA PHE A 50 -9.75 -1.58 7.22
C PHE A 50 -10.72 -1.46 6.06
N GLY A 51 -10.29 -1.87 4.84
CA GLY A 51 -11.16 -1.97 3.69
C GLY A 51 -12.34 -2.92 3.94
N TYR A 52 -12.07 -4.10 4.47
CA TYR A 52 -13.10 -5.06 4.90
C TYR A 52 -14.07 -4.44 5.92
N GLN A 53 -13.53 -3.84 6.98
CA GLN A 53 -14.34 -3.28 8.05
C GLN A 53 -15.24 -2.14 7.56
N ILE A 54 -14.69 -1.21 6.78
CA ILE A 54 -15.46 -0.09 6.21
C ILE A 54 -16.48 -0.61 5.21
N SER A 55 -16.09 -1.57 4.35
CA SER A 55 -16.99 -2.14 3.34
C SER A 55 -18.21 -2.81 3.95
N ARG A 56 -18.08 -3.37 5.14
CA ARG A 56 -19.17 -4.01 5.87
C ARG A 56 -20.25 -3.01 6.32
N TYR A 57 -19.89 -1.76 6.62
CA TYR A 57 -20.81 -0.76 7.16
C TYR A 57 -21.27 0.28 6.12
N VAL A 58 -20.37 0.70 5.23
CA VAL A 58 -20.58 1.85 4.33
C VAL A 58 -20.48 1.46 2.86
N GLY A 59 -19.97 0.25 2.59
CA GLY A 59 -19.78 -0.25 1.22
C GLY A 59 -18.31 -0.19 0.76
N TYR A 60 -18.03 -0.91 -0.32
CA TYR A 60 -16.69 -1.09 -0.87
C TYR A 60 -16.04 0.23 -1.32
N TRP A 61 -16.78 1.09 -2.02
CA TRP A 61 -16.25 2.32 -2.62
C TRP A 61 -15.70 3.32 -1.61
N PRO A 62 -16.42 3.61 -0.50
CA PRO A 62 -15.84 4.38 0.60
C PRO A 62 -14.63 3.69 1.23
N GLY A 63 -14.65 2.36 1.37
CA GLY A 63 -13.53 1.56 1.87
C GLY A 63 -12.27 1.72 1.04
N LEU A 64 -12.40 1.74 -0.29
CA LEU A 64 -11.31 1.92 -1.23
C LEU A 64 -10.54 3.24 -1.03
N VAL A 65 -11.22 4.29 -0.57
CA VAL A 65 -10.62 5.62 -0.36
C VAL A 65 -10.23 5.83 1.10
N LEU A 66 -11.11 5.49 2.03
CA LEU A 66 -10.90 5.79 3.45
C LEU A 66 -9.83 4.90 4.09
N ALA A 67 -9.74 3.62 3.73
CA ALA A 67 -8.76 2.73 4.33
C ALA A 67 -7.31 3.15 4.01
N PRO A 68 -6.92 3.47 2.76
CA PRO A 68 -5.58 4.01 2.48
C PRO A 68 -5.28 5.33 3.19
N ILE A 69 -6.28 6.22 3.33
CA ILE A 69 -6.11 7.48 4.05
C ILE A 69 -5.85 7.23 5.54
N LEU A 70 -6.64 6.36 6.18
CA LEU A 70 -6.48 6.04 7.59
C LEU A 70 -5.14 5.36 7.88
N VAL A 71 -4.75 4.40 7.05
CA VAL A 71 -3.45 3.72 7.19
C VAL A 71 -2.29 4.68 6.90
N GLY A 72 -2.43 5.54 5.88
CA GLY A 72 -1.44 6.57 5.57
C GLY A 72 -1.27 7.57 6.71
N PHE A 73 -2.38 7.99 7.32
CA PHE A 73 -2.35 8.86 8.50
C PHE A 73 -1.69 8.17 9.71
N ALA A 74 -2.03 6.90 9.97
CA ALA A 74 -1.37 6.11 11.01
C ALA A 74 0.15 5.98 10.74
N GLY A 75 0.54 5.72 9.48
CA GLY A 75 1.95 5.71 9.07
C GLY A 75 2.65 7.04 9.33
N ALA A 76 2.02 8.16 8.98
CA ALA A 76 2.57 9.50 9.26
C ALA A 76 2.78 9.76 10.77
N LEU A 77 1.85 9.30 11.62
CA LEU A 77 2.00 9.39 13.07
C LEU A 77 3.14 8.49 13.58
N ILE A 78 3.27 7.28 13.04
CA ILE A 78 4.35 6.34 13.39
C ILE A 78 5.72 6.94 13.01
N GLU A 79 5.84 7.59 11.84
CA GLU A 79 7.07 8.31 11.49
C GLU A 79 7.36 9.41 12.51
N ARG A 80 6.37 10.28 12.77
CA ARG A 80 6.56 11.46 13.61
C ARG A 80 6.97 11.12 15.05
N PHE A 81 6.30 10.14 15.66
CA PHE A 81 6.47 9.84 17.08
C PHE A 81 7.41 8.66 17.35
N GLY A 82 7.50 7.73 16.41
CA GLY A 82 8.33 6.52 16.52
C GLY A 82 9.65 6.65 15.77
N LEU A 83 9.61 6.51 14.45
CA LEU A 83 10.80 6.41 13.60
C LEU A 83 11.73 7.60 13.73
N ARG A 84 11.21 8.82 13.72
CA ARG A 84 12.01 10.05 13.90
C ARG A 84 12.75 10.07 15.22
N THR A 85 12.17 9.51 16.27
CA THR A 85 12.83 9.41 17.59
C THR A 85 13.92 8.35 17.57
N VAL A 86 13.70 7.25 16.85
CA VAL A 86 14.64 6.12 16.76
C VAL A 86 15.79 6.41 15.79
N HIS A 87 15.56 7.23 14.78
CA HIS A 87 16.55 7.60 13.74
C HIS A 87 17.91 8.05 14.32
N LYS A 88 17.90 8.79 15.42
CA LYS A 88 19.13 9.24 16.11
C LYS A 88 20.01 8.11 16.64
N PHE A 89 19.48 6.89 16.80
CA PHE A 89 20.21 5.72 17.27
C PHE A 89 20.79 4.87 16.13
N GLY A 90 20.56 5.29 14.86
CA GLY A 90 21.12 4.66 13.66
C GLY A 90 20.21 3.60 13.03
N HIS A 91 20.65 3.12 11.88
CA HIS A 91 19.86 2.26 11.00
C HIS A 91 19.44 0.93 11.63
N VAL A 92 20.26 0.34 12.50
CA VAL A 92 19.92 -0.92 13.18
C VAL A 92 18.71 -0.73 14.11
N ALA A 93 18.66 0.40 14.81
CA ALA A 93 17.53 0.71 15.68
C ALA A 93 16.23 0.92 14.88
N GLU A 94 16.30 1.55 13.71
CA GLU A 94 15.16 1.69 12.80
C GLU A 94 14.66 0.34 12.28
N LEU A 95 15.56 -0.57 11.88
CA LEU A 95 15.22 -1.92 11.47
C LEU A 95 14.50 -2.69 12.60
N LEU A 96 15.05 -2.67 13.81
CA LEU A 96 14.44 -3.32 14.96
C LEU A 96 13.09 -2.73 15.33
N PHE A 97 12.96 -1.39 15.24
CA PHE A 97 11.68 -0.71 15.47
C PHE A 97 10.61 -1.14 14.47
N THR A 98 10.92 -1.13 13.16
CA THR A 98 9.96 -1.52 12.12
C THR A 98 9.62 -3.00 12.18
N PHE A 99 10.56 -3.85 12.57
CA PHE A 99 10.34 -5.28 12.81
C PHE A 99 9.37 -5.50 13.99
N GLY A 100 9.63 -4.85 15.14
CA GLY A 100 8.71 -4.88 16.28
C GLY A 100 7.33 -4.32 15.94
N LEU A 101 7.27 -3.24 15.15
CA LEU A 101 6.02 -2.66 14.69
C LEU A 101 5.21 -3.64 13.83
N ALA A 102 5.88 -4.43 12.97
CA ALA A 102 5.21 -5.46 12.16
C ALA A 102 4.45 -6.46 13.04
N PHE A 103 5.09 -6.95 14.09
CA PHE A 103 4.45 -7.85 15.05
C PHE A 103 3.30 -7.19 15.81
N ILE A 104 3.48 -5.94 16.27
CA ILE A 104 2.41 -5.20 16.97
C ILE A 104 1.17 -5.05 16.07
N ILE A 105 1.37 -4.74 14.80
CA ILE A 105 0.28 -4.62 13.84
C ILE A 105 -0.39 -5.98 13.62
N GLU A 106 0.38 -7.04 13.41
CA GLU A 106 -0.14 -8.39 13.17
C GLU A 106 -0.95 -8.89 14.37
N GLU A 107 -0.39 -8.81 15.58
CA GLU A 107 -1.08 -9.21 16.80
C GLU A 107 -2.32 -8.32 17.05
N GLY A 108 -2.23 -7.02 16.80
CA GLY A 108 -3.38 -6.12 16.90
C GLY A 108 -4.52 -6.51 15.96
N VAL A 109 -4.21 -6.89 14.71
CA VAL A 109 -5.18 -7.41 13.75
C VAL A 109 -5.80 -8.71 14.25
N GLN A 110 -4.99 -9.65 14.77
CA GLN A 110 -5.49 -10.91 15.31
C GLN A 110 -6.37 -10.72 16.54
N MET A 111 -6.08 -9.74 17.40
CA MET A 111 -6.91 -9.42 18.58
C MET A 111 -8.28 -8.84 18.19
N ILE A 112 -8.36 -8.04 17.12
CA ILE A 112 -9.59 -7.36 16.71
C ILE A 112 -10.47 -8.28 15.83
N TRP A 113 -9.87 -8.94 14.83
CA TRP A 113 -10.61 -9.72 13.81
C TRP A 113 -10.43 -11.22 13.94
N GLY A 114 -9.54 -11.68 14.84
CA GLY A 114 -9.24 -13.10 15.04
C GLY A 114 -8.15 -13.61 14.09
N LYS A 115 -7.85 -14.92 14.23
CA LYS A 115 -6.79 -15.60 13.46
C LYS A 115 -7.27 -16.21 12.16
N VAL A 116 -8.58 -16.24 11.94
CA VAL A 116 -9.21 -16.85 10.76
C VAL A 116 -9.36 -15.81 9.66
N ALA A 117 -9.30 -16.27 8.42
CA ALA A 117 -9.56 -15.41 7.26
C ALA A 117 -10.95 -14.76 7.34
N VAL A 118 -11.03 -13.49 6.99
CA VAL A 118 -12.29 -12.75 6.93
C VAL A 118 -12.90 -12.84 5.53
N ASP A 119 -14.24 -12.88 5.45
CA ASP A 119 -15.00 -12.95 4.20
C ASP A 119 -15.11 -11.54 3.58
N TYR A 120 -14.02 -11.08 2.98
CA TYR A 120 -13.98 -9.80 2.26
C TYR A 120 -14.46 -10.01 0.83
N ARG A 121 -15.73 -9.67 0.55
CA ARG A 121 -16.39 -9.96 -0.73
C ARG A 121 -16.13 -8.90 -1.78
N VAL A 122 -16.08 -9.37 -3.03
CA VAL A 122 -16.12 -8.52 -4.22
C VAL A 122 -17.45 -7.75 -4.25
N PRO A 123 -17.46 -6.43 -4.53
CA PRO A 123 -18.69 -5.65 -4.64
C PRO A 123 -19.58 -6.21 -5.77
N GLU A 124 -20.90 -6.24 -5.55
CA GLU A 124 -21.86 -6.83 -6.49
C GLU A 124 -21.75 -6.24 -7.90
N LEU A 125 -21.47 -4.93 -7.99
CA LEU A 125 -21.29 -4.23 -9.27
C LEU A 125 -20.14 -4.80 -10.12
N LEU A 126 -19.11 -5.35 -9.49
CA LEU A 126 -17.92 -5.92 -10.13
C LEU A 126 -17.89 -7.46 -10.10
N ASN A 127 -18.92 -8.07 -9.53
CA ASN A 127 -19.07 -9.53 -9.50
C ASN A 127 -19.75 -10.06 -10.77
N VAL A 128 -19.27 -9.58 -11.92
CA VAL A 128 -19.75 -9.95 -13.26
C VAL A 128 -18.55 -10.31 -14.13
N PRO A 129 -18.73 -11.09 -15.20
CA PRO A 129 -17.68 -11.32 -16.19
C PRO A 129 -17.38 -10.02 -16.94
N ALA A 130 -16.11 -9.63 -17.07
CA ALA A 130 -15.70 -8.50 -17.91
C ALA A 130 -15.76 -8.87 -19.39
N PHE A 131 -15.23 -10.03 -19.71
CA PHE A 131 -15.32 -10.64 -21.04
C PHE A 131 -15.14 -12.15 -20.93
N THR A 132 -15.68 -12.85 -21.91
CA THR A 132 -15.51 -14.28 -22.06
C THR A 132 -14.76 -14.52 -23.35
N LEU A 133 -13.66 -15.24 -23.29
CA LEU A 133 -12.88 -15.64 -24.44
C LEU A 133 -12.87 -17.16 -24.49
N PHE A 134 -13.39 -17.73 -25.57
CA PHE A 134 -13.64 -19.17 -25.71
C PHE A 134 -14.56 -19.69 -24.59
N GLU A 135 -14.04 -20.51 -23.67
CA GLU A 135 -14.79 -21.10 -22.55
C GLU A 135 -14.44 -20.47 -21.19
N THR A 136 -13.43 -19.60 -21.15
CA THR A 136 -12.94 -18.99 -19.90
C THR A 136 -13.41 -17.55 -19.75
N THR A 137 -13.91 -17.22 -18.57
CA THR A 137 -14.35 -15.87 -18.21
C THR A 137 -13.32 -15.12 -17.39
N PHE A 138 -13.06 -13.85 -17.71
CA PHE A 138 -12.22 -12.96 -16.92
C PHE A 138 -13.10 -12.09 -16.01
N PRO A 139 -12.93 -12.14 -14.66
CA PRO A 139 -13.77 -11.36 -13.75
C PRO A 139 -13.56 -9.85 -13.91
N ALA A 140 -14.66 -9.07 -13.87
CA ALA A 140 -14.59 -7.61 -13.95
C ALA A 140 -13.80 -7.00 -12.79
N PHE A 141 -13.83 -7.61 -11.61
CA PHE A 141 -13.03 -7.16 -10.47
C PHE A 141 -11.54 -7.20 -10.75
N LYS A 142 -11.03 -8.23 -11.42
CA LYS A 142 -9.60 -8.30 -11.82
C LYS A 142 -9.23 -7.18 -12.80
N MET A 143 -10.12 -6.85 -13.73
CA MET A 143 -9.91 -5.72 -14.63
C MET A 143 -9.91 -4.40 -13.87
N PHE A 144 -10.82 -4.22 -12.92
CA PHE A 144 -10.84 -3.07 -12.01
C PHE A 144 -9.53 -2.93 -11.22
N MET A 145 -9.01 -4.03 -10.65
CA MET A 145 -7.72 -4.04 -9.95
C MET A 145 -6.59 -3.53 -10.87
N LEU A 146 -6.55 -4.00 -12.11
CA LEU A 146 -5.56 -3.57 -13.10
C LEU A 146 -5.70 -2.08 -13.40
N VAL A 147 -6.91 -1.58 -13.63
CA VAL A 147 -7.18 -0.17 -13.93
C VAL A 147 -6.75 0.72 -12.76
N VAL A 148 -7.11 0.37 -11.52
CA VAL A 148 -6.71 1.14 -10.33
C VAL A 148 -5.19 1.14 -10.18
N SER A 149 -4.52 0.01 -10.40
CA SER A 149 -3.07 -0.09 -10.30
C SER A 149 -2.36 0.77 -11.35
N VAL A 150 -2.80 0.72 -12.61
CA VAL A 150 -2.27 1.56 -13.69
C VAL A 150 -2.56 3.04 -13.44
N ALA A 151 -3.76 3.38 -12.99
CA ALA A 151 -4.12 4.77 -12.65
C ALA A 151 -3.22 5.31 -11.52
N THR A 152 -2.96 4.50 -10.49
CA THR A 152 -2.06 4.86 -9.39
C THR A 152 -0.62 5.01 -9.87
N PHE A 153 -0.16 4.12 -10.77
CA PHE A 153 1.16 4.26 -11.41
C PHE A 153 1.31 5.59 -12.14
N VAL A 154 0.36 5.92 -13.01
CA VAL A 154 0.36 7.16 -13.78
C VAL A 154 0.26 8.37 -12.85
N ALA A 155 -0.59 8.32 -11.83
CA ALA A 155 -0.73 9.37 -10.83
C ALA A 155 0.57 9.59 -10.05
N LEU A 156 1.24 8.52 -9.59
CA LEU A 156 2.52 8.59 -8.89
C LEU A 156 3.63 9.14 -9.78
N LEU A 157 3.72 8.66 -11.02
CA LEU A 157 4.69 9.14 -12.00
C LEU A 157 4.51 10.63 -12.28
N THR A 158 3.27 11.07 -12.52
CA THR A 158 2.97 12.48 -12.78
C THR A 158 3.21 13.35 -11.54
N LEU A 159 2.83 12.87 -10.35
CA LEU A 159 3.09 13.56 -9.09
C LEU A 159 4.59 13.79 -8.90
N LEU A 160 5.40 12.76 -9.05
CA LEU A 160 6.84 12.86 -8.82
C LEU A 160 7.57 13.64 -9.90
N THR A 161 7.19 13.51 -11.19
CA THR A 161 7.97 14.09 -12.32
C THR A 161 7.43 15.41 -12.82
N LYS A 162 6.15 15.71 -12.62
CA LYS A 162 5.47 16.88 -13.23
C LYS A 162 4.97 17.90 -12.22
N THR A 163 5.04 17.62 -10.89
CA THR A 163 4.54 18.56 -9.89
C THR A 163 5.65 19.21 -9.07
N ARG A 164 5.40 20.41 -8.54
CA ARG A 164 6.31 21.09 -7.61
C ARG A 164 6.53 20.28 -6.32
N VAL A 165 5.49 19.61 -5.86
CA VAL A 165 5.56 18.75 -4.68
C VAL A 165 6.51 17.58 -4.91
N GLY A 166 6.43 16.93 -6.07
CA GLY A 166 7.35 15.84 -6.45
C GLY A 166 8.81 16.32 -6.53
N LEU A 167 9.07 17.50 -7.09
CA LEU A 167 10.42 18.08 -7.12
C LEU A 167 10.96 18.36 -5.71
N ILE A 168 10.13 18.91 -4.84
CA ILE A 168 10.52 19.17 -3.43
C ILE A 168 10.81 17.84 -2.72
N ILE A 169 9.97 16.81 -2.90
CA ILE A 169 10.20 15.47 -2.35
C ILE A 169 11.55 14.92 -2.83
N GLN A 170 11.80 14.90 -4.15
CA GLN A 170 13.06 14.39 -4.70
C GLN A 170 14.28 15.18 -4.19
N ALA A 171 14.17 16.50 -4.11
CA ALA A 171 15.22 17.34 -3.55
C ALA A 171 15.47 17.06 -2.06
N ALA A 172 14.41 16.88 -1.26
CA ALA A 172 14.51 16.57 0.16
C ALA A 172 15.11 15.17 0.43
N LEU A 173 14.84 14.21 -0.45
CA LEU A 173 15.44 12.86 -0.37
C LEU A 173 16.94 12.89 -0.69
N SER A 174 17.38 13.75 -1.63
CA SER A 174 18.78 13.81 -2.07
C SER A 174 19.61 14.77 -1.22
N HIS A 175 19.07 15.94 -0.88
CA HIS A 175 19.79 17.04 -0.20
C HIS A 175 18.91 17.70 0.87
N PRO A 176 18.57 16.98 1.98
CA PRO A 176 17.65 17.49 3.00
C PRO A 176 18.10 18.81 3.64
N ASN A 177 19.42 18.97 3.88
CA ASN A 177 19.96 20.19 4.47
C ASN A 177 19.76 21.40 3.57
N THR A 178 20.00 21.26 2.27
CA THR A 178 19.81 22.33 1.28
C THR A 178 18.34 22.75 1.18
N VAL A 179 17.43 21.77 1.17
CA VAL A 179 15.98 22.03 1.15
C VAL A 179 15.51 22.74 2.41
N GLY A 180 16.08 22.37 3.57
CA GLY A 180 15.85 23.07 4.84
C GLY A 180 16.32 24.54 4.81
N MET A 181 17.49 24.82 4.22
CA MET A 181 18.00 26.18 4.06
C MET A 181 17.13 27.03 3.11
N LEU A 182 16.43 26.39 2.16
CA LEU A 182 15.47 27.06 1.27
C LEU A 182 14.10 27.32 1.94
N GLY A 183 13.97 27.03 3.24
CA GLY A 183 12.77 27.32 4.03
C GLY A 183 11.68 26.22 4.01
N HIS A 184 11.95 25.06 3.44
CA HIS A 184 11.03 23.94 3.45
C HIS A 184 11.13 23.12 4.76
N ASN A 185 9.99 22.68 5.29
CA ASN A 185 9.94 21.84 6.47
C ASN A 185 10.24 20.37 6.12
N VAL A 186 11.51 20.00 6.09
CA VAL A 186 11.98 18.65 5.75
C VAL A 186 11.36 17.56 6.64
N PRO A 187 11.25 17.73 7.98
CA PRO A 187 10.57 16.77 8.83
C PRO A 187 9.09 16.50 8.43
N LEU A 188 8.39 17.54 7.97
CA LEU A 188 7.01 17.39 7.49
C LEU A 188 6.97 16.63 6.17
N ILE A 189 7.91 16.91 5.26
CA ILE A 189 8.04 16.19 3.98
C ILE A 189 8.24 14.69 4.24
N PHE A 190 9.14 14.34 5.15
CA PHE A 190 9.43 12.95 5.52
C PHE A 190 8.19 12.24 6.09
N MET A 191 7.49 12.90 7.01
CA MET A 191 6.24 12.39 7.57
C MET A 191 5.18 12.11 6.48
N MET A 192 5.01 13.05 5.54
CA MET A 192 4.05 12.92 4.45
C MET A 192 4.43 11.81 3.46
N VAL A 193 5.71 11.70 3.11
CA VAL A 193 6.21 10.65 2.21
C VAL A 193 6.04 9.26 2.83
N PHE A 194 6.36 9.11 4.12
CA PHE A 194 6.16 7.86 4.84
C PHE A 194 4.68 7.47 4.91
N GLY A 195 3.82 8.41 5.30
CA GLY A 195 2.37 8.20 5.33
C GLY A 195 1.81 7.85 3.95
N PHE A 196 2.25 8.54 2.90
CA PHE A 196 1.84 8.26 1.53
C PHE A 196 2.29 6.86 1.08
N GLY A 197 3.52 6.44 1.40
CA GLY A 197 4.01 5.09 1.13
C GLY A 197 3.19 4.01 1.83
N CYS A 198 2.83 4.21 3.11
CA CYS A 198 1.92 3.32 3.84
C CYS A 198 0.52 3.30 3.22
N GLY A 199 0.02 4.45 2.75
CA GLY A 199 -1.26 4.55 2.04
C GLY A 199 -1.27 3.77 0.72
N LEU A 200 -0.18 3.78 -0.05
CA LEU A 200 -0.04 2.97 -1.28
C LEU A 200 -0.06 1.47 -0.96
N ALA A 201 0.64 1.04 0.09
CA ALA A 201 0.57 -0.35 0.54
C ALA A 201 -0.87 -0.74 0.94
N ALA A 202 -1.54 0.13 1.69
CA ALA A 202 -2.92 -0.09 2.09
C ALA A 202 -3.88 -0.14 0.90
N LEU A 203 -3.70 0.71 -0.11
CA LEU A 203 -4.49 0.69 -1.35
C LEU A 203 -4.33 -0.67 -2.05
N ALA A 204 -3.10 -1.17 -2.17
CA ALA A 204 -2.85 -2.51 -2.69
C ALA A 204 -3.60 -3.58 -1.88
N GLY A 205 -3.62 -3.46 -0.53
CA GLY A 205 -4.36 -4.35 0.35
C GLY A 205 -5.87 -4.32 0.15
N VAL A 206 -6.46 -3.13 0.01
CA VAL A 206 -7.92 -2.98 -0.23
C VAL A 206 -8.35 -3.61 -1.55
N ILE A 207 -7.58 -3.39 -2.62
CA ILE A 207 -7.94 -3.94 -3.95
C ILE A 207 -7.61 -5.43 -4.08
N ALA A 208 -6.60 -5.92 -3.37
CA ALA A 208 -6.23 -7.33 -3.37
C ALA A 208 -7.10 -8.18 -2.42
N GLY A 209 -7.57 -7.59 -1.31
CA GLY A 209 -8.30 -8.31 -0.26
C GLY A 209 -9.48 -9.15 -0.76
N PRO A 210 -10.41 -8.60 -1.58
CA PRO A 210 -11.53 -9.39 -2.10
C PRO A 210 -11.15 -10.46 -3.12
N ALA A 211 -9.99 -10.32 -3.80
CA ALA A 211 -9.52 -11.27 -4.82
C ALA A 211 -8.64 -12.37 -4.23
N LEU A 212 -7.97 -12.07 -3.13
CA LEU A 212 -7.10 -12.97 -2.39
C LEU A 212 -7.69 -13.25 -1.01
N VAL A 213 -7.15 -14.23 -0.31
CA VAL A 213 -7.61 -14.53 1.06
C VAL A 213 -7.08 -13.46 2.02
N THR A 214 -7.99 -12.72 2.67
CA THR A 214 -7.63 -11.74 3.71
C THR A 214 -7.49 -12.45 5.05
N GLN A 215 -6.26 -12.67 5.47
CA GLN A 215 -5.89 -13.35 6.72
C GLN A 215 -4.68 -12.67 7.38
N PRO A 216 -4.45 -12.82 8.69
CA PRO A 216 -3.32 -12.16 9.36
C PRO A 216 -1.94 -12.55 8.79
N ALA A 217 -1.81 -13.77 8.25
CA ALA A 217 -0.56 -14.23 7.63
C ALA A 217 -0.30 -13.64 6.23
N MET A 218 -1.23 -12.85 5.65
CA MET A 218 -1.06 -12.29 4.29
C MET A 218 0.14 -11.34 4.18
N ALA A 219 0.56 -10.71 5.28
CA ALA A 219 1.74 -9.87 5.31
C ALA A 219 3.05 -10.67 5.15
N ALA A 220 3.07 -11.91 5.63
CA ALA A 220 4.24 -12.80 5.55
C ALA A 220 4.30 -13.59 4.23
N SER A 221 3.21 -13.61 3.45
CA SER A 221 3.12 -14.34 2.18
C SER A 221 3.54 -13.51 0.96
N LEU A 222 3.94 -12.26 1.15
CA LEU A 222 4.47 -11.33 0.15
C LEU A 222 5.99 -11.31 0.14
#